data_7aa9149a5b055fb892cca38f7996caaf
#
_entry.id   7aa9149a5b055fb892cca38f7996caaf
#
_cell.length_a   1.000
_cell.length_b   1.000
_cell.length_c   1.000
_cell.angle_alpha   90.00
_cell.angle_beta   90.00
_cell.angle_gamma   90.00
#
_symmetry.space_group_name_H-M   'P 1'
#
loop_
_entity.id
_entity.type
_entity.pdbx_description
1 polymer ?
#
loop_
_entity_poly.entity_id
_entity_poly.type
_entity_poly.pdbx_seq_one_letter_code
_entity_poly.pdbx_strand_id
1 'polypeptide(L)'
;RNKPHCNIGTIGHVDHGKTTLTAAITNVLAQAGGGTAVAYDQIDKAPEEKERGITISTAHVEYETEKRHYAHVDCPGHADYVKNMITGAAQMDGAILVVNAADGPMPQTREHILLGRQVGIPAIVVYLNKVDQVDDKEMIELVEEEIKELLTSYKYPGDKTPIVKGSALAAVEGRDDEIGKNSILELMKAVDEHIPQPAREVDKPFLMPVEDVFSISGRGTVATGRVESGVIKTGEEVEIVGIKETKKSVCTGVEMFRKLLDTGEAGDNVGILLRGIERDDIERGQVLCKPGSITPHTKFEAQAYVLKKDEGGRHTPFFTKYRPQFYFRTTDVTGEVELPAGTEMVMPGDDAKFTVKLITPIAMAEKLNFAIREGGRTVGAGVVTKIIE
;
A
#
# COMPACT_ATOMS: atom_id res chain seq x y z
N ARG A 1 9.10 -20.40 9.95
CA ARG A 1 9.71 -19.54 8.90
C ARG A 1 11.22 -19.61 9.00
N ASN A 2 11.86 -19.97 7.90
CA ASN A 2 13.32 -20.08 7.88
C ASN A 2 14.03 -18.78 7.45
N LYS A 3 13.28 -17.81 6.91
CA LYS A 3 13.81 -16.54 6.40
C LYS A 3 13.04 -15.33 6.95
N PRO A 4 13.69 -14.17 7.12
CA PRO A 4 13.02 -12.93 7.47
C PRO A 4 11.95 -12.58 6.44
N HIS A 5 10.82 -12.07 6.88
CA HIS A 5 9.69 -11.69 6.02
C HIS A 5 9.69 -10.19 5.73
N CYS A 6 9.42 -9.83 4.48
CA CYS A 6 9.28 -8.45 4.04
C CYS A 6 8.11 -8.32 3.07
N ASN A 7 7.32 -7.28 3.24
CA ASN A 7 6.22 -6.94 2.34
C ASN A 7 6.71 -5.87 1.37
N ILE A 8 6.69 -6.17 0.09
CA ILE A 8 6.99 -5.20 -0.96
C ILE A 8 5.86 -5.13 -1.97
N GLY A 9 5.94 -4.18 -2.88
CA GLY A 9 4.99 -4.11 -3.97
C GLY A 9 5.46 -3.22 -5.09
N THR A 10 4.73 -3.28 -6.20
CA THR A 10 4.95 -2.46 -7.38
C THR A 10 4.04 -1.25 -7.37
N ILE A 11 4.61 -0.08 -7.59
CA ILE A 11 3.92 1.20 -7.73
C ILE A 11 4.39 1.90 -9.02
N GLY A 12 3.62 2.84 -9.52
CA GLY A 12 3.96 3.59 -10.72
C GLY A 12 2.76 3.83 -11.64
N HIS A 13 3.01 4.51 -12.73
CA HIS A 13 1.99 4.91 -13.70
C HIS A 13 1.33 3.70 -14.39
N VAL A 14 0.11 3.88 -14.88
CA VAL A 14 -0.57 2.89 -15.73
C VAL A 14 0.29 2.59 -16.97
N ASP A 15 0.25 1.36 -17.45
CA ASP A 15 0.98 0.86 -18.63
C ASP A 15 2.54 0.90 -18.55
N HIS A 16 3.10 1.25 -17.38
CA HIS A 16 4.55 1.18 -17.19
C HIS A 16 5.09 -0.23 -16.95
N GLY A 17 4.21 -1.24 -16.78
CA GLY A 17 4.56 -2.65 -16.73
C GLY A 17 4.71 -3.24 -15.33
N LYS A 18 3.99 -2.71 -14.33
CA LYS A 18 4.01 -3.22 -12.94
C LYS A 18 3.64 -4.70 -12.84
N THR A 19 2.50 -5.08 -13.39
CA THR A 19 2.00 -6.46 -13.37
C THR A 19 2.91 -7.40 -14.18
N THR A 20 3.42 -6.93 -15.32
CA THR A 20 4.41 -7.69 -16.09
C THR A 20 5.70 -7.92 -15.30
N LEU A 21 6.17 -6.91 -14.57
CA LEU A 21 7.34 -7.05 -13.70
C LEU A 21 7.07 -8.02 -12.54
N THR A 22 5.91 -7.97 -11.93
CA THR A 22 5.49 -8.93 -10.89
C THR A 22 5.51 -10.36 -11.41
N ALA A 23 4.95 -10.60 -12.60
CA ALA A 23 5.01 -11.90 -13.27
C ALA A 23 6.48 -12.32 -13.58
N ALA A 24 7.30 -11.40 -14.06
CA ALA A 24 8.71 -11.66 -14.34
C ALA A 24 9.49 -12.07 -13.08
N ILE A 25 9.28 -11.39 -11.97
CA ILE A 25 9.94 -11.72 -10.71
C ILE A 25 9.57 -13.14 -10.25
N THR A 26 8.27 -13.47 -10.23
CA THR A 26 7.84 -14.81 -9.82
C THR A 26 8.40 -15.90 -10.73
N ASN A 27 8.45 -15.64 -12.03
CA ASN A 27 8.96 -16.58 -13.02
C ASN A 27 10.47 -16.83 -12.86
N VAL A 28 11.25 -15.76 -12.77
CA VAL A 28 12.72 -15.85 -12.63
C VAL A 28 13.10 -16.51 -11.29
N LEU A 29 12.47 -16.14 -10.20
CA LEU A 29 12.75 -16.74 -8.89
C LEU A 29 12.27 -18.18 -8.77
N ALA A 30 11.19 -18.57 -9.43
CA ALA A 30 10.73 -19.96 -9.47
C ALA A 30 11.76 -20.88 -10.12
N GLN A 31 12.47 -20.43 -11.14
CA GLN A 31 13.57 -21.18 -11.77
C GLN A 31 14.73 -21.44 -10.82
N ALA A 32 14.94 -20.58 -9.83
CA ALA A 32 15.93 -20.73 -8.78
C ALA A 32 15.39 -21.43 -7.51
N GLY A 33 14.16 -21.94 -7.55
CA GLY A 33 13.51 -22.62 -6.41
C GLY A 33 12.90 -21.65 -5.39
N GLY A 34 12.78 -20.37 -5.69
CA GLY A 34 12.28 -19.31 -4.80
C GLY A 34 10.77 -19.09 -4.85
N GLY A 35 9.99 -20.09 -5.26
CA GLY A 35 8.53 -19.98 -5.27
C GLY A 35 7.90 -20.61 -6.52
N THR A 36 6.65 -20.22 -6.80
CA THR A 36 5.89 -20.68 -7.97
C THR A 36 5.70 -19.53 -8.94
N ALA A 37 5.95 -19.77 -10.22
CA ALA A 37 5.69 -18.79 -11.29
C ALA A 37 4.21 -18.48 -11.38
N VAL A 38 3.87 -17.18 -11.48
CA VAL A 38 2.51 -16.69 -11.65
C VAL A 38 2.44 -15.90 -12.95
N ALA A 39 1.59 -16.35 -13.86
CA ALA A 39 1.42 -15.68 -15.15
C ALA A 39 0.63 -14.36 -14.99
N TYR A 40 0.81 -13.45 -15.93
CA TYR A 40 0.16 -12.14 -15.96
C TYR A 40 -1.38 -12.24 -15.75
N ASP A 41 -2.03 -13.12 -16.49
CA ASP A 41 -3.49 -13.36 -16.44
C ASP A 41 -3.97 -14.04 -15.17
N GLN A 42 -3.05 -14.53 -14.35
CA GLN A 42 -3.32 -15.06 -13.01
C GLN A 42 -3.15 -14.00 -11.90
N ILE A 43 -2.47 -12.90 -12.20
CA ILE A 43 -2.36 -11.73 -11.33
C ILE A 43 -3.61 -10.87 -11.52
N ASP A 44 -3.86 -10.40 -12.74
CA ASP A 44 -5.07 -9.67 -13.14
C ASP A 44 -6.19 -10.67 -13.50
N LYS A 45 -7.01 -11.02 -12.53
CA LYS A 45 -7.99 -12.13 -12.63
C LYS A 45 -9.38 -11.69 -13.02
N ALA A 46 -9.79 -10.47 -12.64
CA ALA A 46 -11.14 -10.00 -12.87
C ALA A 46 -11.43 -9.87 -14.39
N PRO A 47 -12.65 -10.20 -14.83
CA PRO A 47 -13.02 -10.02 -16.24
C PRO A 47 -12.77 -8.59 -16.75
N GLU A 48 -13.07 -7.59 -15.93
CA GLU A 48 -12.86 -6.18 -16.25
C GLU A 48 -11.37 -5.81 -16.36
N GLU A 49 -10.50 -6.41 -15.56
CA GLU A 49 -9.05 -6.22 -15.64
C GLU A 49 -8.51 -6.78 -16.96
N LYS A 50 -8.98 -7.97 -17.35
CA LYS A 50 -8.60 -8.62 -18.62
C LYS A 50 -9.11 -7.88 -19.84
N GLU A 51 -10.35 -7.38 -19.79
CA GLU A 51 -10.96 -6.64 -20.90
C GLU A 51 -10.28 -5.28 -21.13
N ARG A 52 -9.94 -4.58 -20.04
CA ARG A 52 -9.32 -3.26 -20.11
C ARG A 52 -7.79 -3.29 -20.17
N GLY A 53 -7.16 -4.41 -19.85
CA GLY A 53 -5.70 -4.55 -19.77
C GLY A 53 -5.06 -3.71 -18.65
N ILE A 54 -5.82 -3.40 -17.60
CA ILE A 54 -5.36 -2.61 -16.46
C ILE A 54 -5.67 -3.31 -15.15
N THR A 55 -4.78 -3.17 -14.15
CA THR A 55 -5.02 -3.66 -12.79
C THR A 55 -5.99 -2.74 -12.07
N ILE A 56 -7.06 -3.31 -11.53
CA ILE A 56 -8.11 -2.60 -10.77
C ILE A 56 -7.95 -2.86 -9.27
N SER A 57 -7.79 -4.12 -8.91
CA SER A 57 -7.65 -4.56 -7.54
C SER A 57 -6.20 -4.92 -7.22
N THR A 58 -5.80 -4.81 -5.94
CA THR A 58 -4.50 -5.30 -5.52
C THR A 58 -4.42 -6.82 -5.61
N ALA A 59 -3.34 -7.33 -6.17
CA ALA A 59 -3.05 -8.76 -6.20
C ALA A 59 -1.87 -9.09 -5.28
N HIS A 60 -1.91 -10.25 -4.65
CA HIS A 60 -0.86 -10.70 -3.74
C HIS A 60 -0.20 -11.96 -4.29
N VAL A 61 1.12 -11.94 -4.36
CA VAL A 61 1.95 -13.10 -4.70
C VAL A 61 3.06 -13.28 -3.66
N GLU A 62 3.61 -14.48 -3.56
CA GLU A 62 4.75 -14.76 -2.68
C GLU A 62 5.93 -15.32 -3.47
N TYR A 63 7.12 -14.98 -3.02
CA TYR A 63 8.38 -15.55 -3.52
C TYR A 63 9.51 -15.36 -2.52
N GLU A 64 10.63 -15.99 -2.78
CA GLU A 64 11.81 -15.93 -1.92
C GLU A 64 13.08 -15.65 -2.72
N THR A 65 13.97 -14.90 -2.10
CA THR A 65 15.40 -14.85 -2.45
C THR A 65 16.18 -15.78 -1.50
N GLU A 66 17.49 -15.83 -1.64
CA GLU A 66 18.32 -16.52 -0.66
C GLU A 66 18.22 -15.90 0.74
N LYS A 67 17.99 -14.58 0.81
CA LYS A 67 18.02 -13.79 2.04
C LYS A 67 16.66 -13.65 2.72
N ARG A 68 15.57 -13.53 1.94
CA ARG A 68 14.25 -13.12 2.45
C ARG A 68 13.10 -13.87 1.79
N HIS A 69 12.00 -13.96 2.55
CA HIS A 69 10.67 -14.29 2.03
C HIS A 69 9.89 -13.00 1.79
N TYR A 70 9.31 -12.86 0.61
CA TYR A 70 8.52 -11.69 0.22
C TYR A 70 7.05 -12.02 0.02
N ALA A 71 6.18 -11.19 0.60
CA ALA A 71 4.83 -10.99 0.11
C ALA A 71 4.82 -9.76 -0.76
N HIS A 72 4.34 -9.89 -1.99
CA HIS A 72 4.35 -8.83 -2.99
C HIS A 72 2.93 -8.41 -3.32
N VAL A 73 2.68 -7.11 -3.25
CA VAL A 73 1.41 -6.47 -3.60
C VAL A 73 1.55 -5.79 -4.95
N ASP A 74 0.82 -6.26 -5.93
CA ASP A 74 0.72 -5.56 -7.23
C ASP A 74 -0.38 -4.51 -7.15
N CYS A 75 -0.03 -3.24 -7.33
CA CYS A 75 -0.94 -2.11 -7.16
C CYS A 75 -1.47 -1.59 -8.48
N PRO A 76 -2.75 -1.15 -8.55
CA PRO A 76 -3.28 -0.49 -9.73
C PRO A 76 -2.52 0.82 -10.01
N GLY A 77 -2.34 1.14 -11.29
CA GLY A 77 -1.67 2.37 -11.73
C GLY A 77 -2.63 3.49 -12.15
N HIS A 78 -3.89 3.15 -12.46
CA HIS A 78 -4.85 4.11 -12.98
C HIS A 78 -5.41 5.02 -11.88
N ALA A 79 -5.60 6.30 -12.21
CA ALA A 79 -6.08 7.32 -11.27
C ALA A 79 -7.43 6.98 -10.59
N ASP A 80 -8.32 6.31 -11.31
CA ASP A 80 -9.64 5.93 -10.78
C ASP A 80 -9.56 4.91 -9.64
N TYR A 81 -8.44 4.18 -9.52
CA TYR A 81 -8.25 3.12 -8.53
C TYR A 81 -7.23 3.49 -7.44
N VAL A 82 -6.97 4.76 -7.25
CA VAL A 82 -6.00 5.27 -6.25
C VAL A 82 -6.30 4.77 -4.83
N LYS A 83 -7.56 4.60 -4.46
CA LYS A 83 -7.92 4.04 -3.14
C LYS A 83 -7.36 2.62 -2.94
N ASN A 84 -7.42 1.79 -3.97
CA ASN A 84 -6.86 0.44 -3.93
C ASN A 84 -5.31 0.50 -3.89
N MET A 85 -4.72 1.44 -4.61
CA MET A 85 -3.27 1.68 -4.53
C MET A 85 -2.85 2.09 -3.11
N ILE A 86 -3.55 3.02 -2.46
CA ILE A 86 -3.23 3.45 -1.08
C ILE A 86 -3.34 2.27 -0.11
N THR A 87 -4.38 1.45 -0.24
CA THR A 87 -4.55 0.26 0.59
C THR A 87 -3.40 -0.73 0.42
N GLY A 88 -2.99 -0.99 -0.82
CA GLY A 88 -1.83 -1.84 -1.10
C GLY A 88 -0.53 -1.24 -0.56
N ALA A 89 -0.30 0.04 -0.81
CA ALA A 89 0.89 0.75 -0.35
C ALA A 89 1.04 0.76 1.18
N ALA A 90 -0.05 0.87 1.92
CA ALA A 90 -0.05 0.82 3.38
C ALA A 90 0.45 -0.53 3.95
N GLN A 91 0.46 -1.57 3.15
CA GLN A 91 0.94 -2.90 3.55
C GLN A 91 2.45 -3.10 3.29
N MET A 92 3.10 -2.19 2.58
CA MET A 92 4.48 -2.35 2.12
C MET A 92 5.52 -1.91 3.16
N ASP A 93 6.56 -2.71 3.28
CA ASP A 93 7.80 -2.37 3.99
C ASP A 93 8.84 -1.73 3.07
N GLY A 94 8.60 -1.78 1.78
CA GLY A 94 9.35 -1.16 0.71
C GLY A 94 8.61 -1.27 -0.60
N ALA A 95 8.96 -0.46 -1.59
CA ALA A 95 8.31 -0.48 -2.89
C ALA A 95 9.30 -0.55 -4.05
N ILE A 96 8.86 -1.14 -5.15
CA ILE A 96 9.51 -1.07 -6.45
C ILE A 96 8.74 -0.06 -7.30
N LEU A 97 9.37 1.05 -7.60
CA LEU A 97 8.82 2.05 -8.51
C LEU A 97 9.15 1.65 -9.95
N VAL A 98 8.12 1.41 -10.73
CA VAL A 98 8.26 1.01 -12.14
C VAL A 98 8.02 2.23 -13.03
N VAL A 99 9.02 2.58 -13.82
CA VAL A 99 8.97 3.70 -14.77
C VAL A 99 9.33 3.18 -16.17
N ASN A 100 8.52 3.53 -17.15
CA ASN A 100 8.84 3.27 -18.57
C ASN A 100 9.97 4.21 -19.00
N ALA A 101 11.07 3.64 -19.52
CA ALA A 101 12.24 4.42 -19.94
C ALA A 101 11.94 5.41 -21.08
N ALA A 102 10.95 5.12 -21.93
CA ALA A 102 10.55 6.01 -23.02
C ALA A 102 9.71 7.21 -22.56
N ASP A 103 8.90 7.03 -21.53
CA ASP A 103 7.96 8.07 -21.05
C ASP A 103 8.53 8.89 -19.90
N GLY A 104 9.43 8.30 -19.11
CA GLY A 104 9.89 8.89 -17.85
C GLY A 104 8.79 8.96 -16.78
N PRO A 105 8.99 9.74 -15.71
CA PRO A 105 8.00 9.93 -14.67
C PRO A 105 6.73 10.61 -15.20
N MET A 106 5.60 9.98 -14.97
CA MET A 106 4.27 10.41 -15.38
C MET A 106 3.42 10.85 -14.17
N PRO A 107 2.21 11.43 -14.34
CA PRO A 107 1.43 11.95 -13.23
C PRO A 107 1.20 10.96 -12.08
N GLN A 108 0.81 9.70 -12.37
CA GLN A 108 0.63 8.69 -11.32
C GLN A 108 1.97 8.24 -10.69
N THR A 109 3.09 8.35 -11.40
CA THR A 109 4.41 8.12 -10.81
C THR A 109 4.62 9.05 -9.63
N ARG A 110 4.38 10.34 -9.83
CA ARG A 110 4.49 11.40 -8.81
C ARG A 110 3.51 11.15 -7.66
N GLU A 111 2.25 10.88 -7.98
CA GLU A 111 1.21 10.61 -6.98
C GLU A 111 1.55 9.37 -6.14
N HIS A 112 2.03 8.30 -6.75
CA HIS A 112 2.37 7.07 -6.03
C HIS A 112 3.56 7.26 -5.09
N ILE A 113 4.59 8.03 -5.48
CA ILE A 113 5.71 8.35 -4.58
C ILE A 113 5.21 9.17 -3.39
N LEU A 114 4.40 10.19 -3.64
CA LEU A 114 3.79 11.01 -2.60
C LEU A 114 2.97 10.18 -1.62
N LEU A 115 2.05 9.36 -2.14
CA LEU A 115 1.19 8.50 -1.32
C LEU A 115 2.00 7.46 -0.55
N GLY A 116 3.01 6.86 -1.20
CA GLY A 116 3.94 5.94 -0.54
C GLY A 116 4.64 6.60 0.66
N ARG A 117 5.07 7.85 0.51
CA ARG A 117 5.65 8.61 1.62
C ARG A 117 4.66 8.85 2.76
N GLN A 118 3.41 9.17 2.42
CA GLN A 118 2.36 9.44 3.40
C GLN A 118 1.94 8.20 4.19
N VAL A 119 1.84 7.05 3.53
CA VAL A 119 1.53 5.78 4.22
C VAL A 119 2.74 5.16 4.93
N GLY A 120 3.92 5.78 4.81
CA GLY A 120 5.11 5.39 5.56
C GLY A 120 5.97 4.31 4.91
N ILE A 121 5.96 4.17 3.58
CA ILE A 121 6.93 3.30 2.89
C ILE A 121 8.34 3.84 3.13
N PRO A 122 9.23 3.10 3.82
CA PRO A 122 10.51 3.63 4.26
C PRO A 122 11.56 3.74 3.16
N ALA A 123 11.49 2.90 2.13
CA ALA A 123 12.47 2.87 1.05
C ALA A 123 11.86 2.42 -0.27
N ILE A 124 12.43 2.92 -1.36
CA ILE A 124 12.03 2.61 -2.73
C ILE A 124 13.26 2.13 -3.51
N VAL A 125 13.05 1.12 -4.37
CA VAL A 125 13.97 0.70 -5.42
C VAL A 125 13.30 0.98 -6.76
N VAL A 126 14.03 1.45 -7.74
CA VAL A 126 13.47 1.78 -9.07
C VAL A 126 13.80 0.69 -10.07
N TYR A 127 12.80 0.27 -10.84
CA TYR A 127 12.99 -0.52 -12.04
C TYR A 127 12.62 0.31 -13.27
N LEU A 128 13.62 0.69 -14.04
CA LEU A 128 13.47 1.40 -15.30
C LEU A 128 13.18 0.38 -16.39
N ASN A 129 11.90 0.25 -16.73
CA ASN A 129 11.37 -0.80 -17.60
C ASN A 129 11.37 -0.38 -19.07
N LYS A 130 11.24 -1.36 -19.95
CA LYS A 130 11.11 -1.18 -21.41
C LYS A 130 12.31 -0.47 -22.03
N VAL A 131 13.51 -0.70 -21.51
CA VAL A 131 14.74 -0.10 -22.04
C VAL A 131 15.06 -0.60 -23.46
N ASP A 132 14.50 -1.72 -23.86
CA ASP A 132 14.54 -2.27 -25.22
C ASP A 132 13.82 -1.38 -26.26
N GLN A 133 12.98 -0.47 -25.82
CA GLN A 133 12.27 0.49 -26.68
C GLN A 133 13.00 1.83 -26.87
N VAL A 134 14.14 2.01 -26.22
CA VAL A 134 14.90 3.27 -26.24
C VAL A 134 16.32 2.99 -26.73
N ASP A 135 16.64 3.47 -27.92
CA ASP A 135 17.97 3.30 -28.53
C ASP A 135 19.00 4.31 -28.01
N ASP A 136 18.53 5.46 -27.52
CA ASP A 136 19.38 6.56 -27.07
C ASP A 136 19.71 6.42 -25.58
N LYS A 137 20.98 6.14 -25.28
CA LYS A 137 21.48 6.01 -23.89
C LYS A 137 21.42 7.32 -23.12
N GLU A 138 21.58 8.47 -23.78
CA GLU A 138 21.52 9.78 -23.13
C GLU A 138 20.11 10.06 -22.63
N MET A 139 19.08 9.64 -23.37
CA MET A 139 17.69 9.73 -22.89
C MET A 139 17.45 8.88 -21.64
N ILE A 140 18.00 7.69 -21.57
CA ILE A 140 17.89 6.84 -20.38
C ILE A 140 18.54 7.51 -19.17
N GLU A 141 19.73 8.08 -19.34
CA GLU A 141 20.43 8.82 -18.27
C GLU A 141 19.65 10.04 -17.79
N LEU A 142 19.03 10.79 -18.69
CA LEU A 142 18.15 11.92 -18.33
C LEU A 142 16.95 11.47 -17.52
N VAL A 143 16.31 10.37 -17.88
CA VAL A 143 15.19 9.80 -17.11
C VAL A 143 15.65 9.34 -15.73
N GLU A 144 16.83 8.72 -15.61
CA GLU A 144 17.41 8.36 -14.32
C GLU A 144 17.59 9.59 -13.41
N GLU A 145 18.14 10.68 -13.94
CA GLU A 145 18.32 11.93 -13.16
C GLU A 145 16.98 12.54 -12.77
N GLU A 146 16.00 12.56 -13.67
CA GLU A 146 14.66 13.05 -13.36
C GLU A 146 13.99 12.25 -12.22
N ILE A 147 14.16 10.92 -12.23
CA ILE A 147 13.64 10.04 -11.16
C ILE A 147 14.33 10.36 -9.83
N LYS A 148 15.66 10.53 -9.82
CA LYS A 148 16.41 10.87 -8.60
C LYS A 148 15.97 12.22 -8.01
N GLU A 149 15.83 13.25 -8.85
CA GLU A 149 15.32 14.55 -8.43
C GLU A 149 13.90 14.45 -7.86
N LEU A 150 13.04 13.68 -8.52
CA LEU A 150 11.67 13.46 -8.08
C LEU A 150 11.62 12.76 -6.71
N LEU A 151 12.37 11.70 -6.53
CA LEU A 151 12.46 10.99 -5.23
C LEU A 151 12.96 11.91 -4.12
N THR A 152 13.99 12.71 -4.41
CA THR A 152 14.56 13.68 -3.47
C THR A 152 13.53 14.74 -3.07
N SER A 153 12.72 15.22 -4.01
CA SER A 153 11.66 16.20 -3.74
C SER A 153 10.62 15.68 -2.77
N TYR A 154 10.35 14.37 -2.76
CA TYR A 154 9.46 13.69 -1.82
C TYR A 154 10.21 13.11 -0.60
N LYS A 155 11.45 13.53 -0.36
CA LYS A 155 12.26 13.17 0.81
C LYS A 155 12.66 11.69 0.88
N TYR A 156 12.80 11.05 -0.27
CA TYR A 156 13.56 9.81 -0.40
C TYR A 156 15.00 10.13 -0.82
N PRO A 157 15.99 9.29 -0.46
CA PRO A 157 17.39 9.55 -0.83
C PRO A 157 17.64 9.23 -2.31
N GLY A 158 17.26 10.12 -3.22
CA GLY A 158 17.30 9.91 -4.67
C GLY A 158 18.68 9.46 -5.17
N ASP A 159 19.77 10.09 -4.73
CA ASP A 159 21.15 9.75 -5.13
C ASP A 159 21.59 8.36 -4.66
N LYS A 160 21.01 7.84 -3.58
CA LYS A 160 21.33 6.53 -3.01
C LYS A 160 20.35 5.44 -3.43
N THR A 161 19.25 5.80 -4.08
CA THR A 161 18.24 4.86 -4.53
C THR A 161 18.76 4.05 -5.72
N PRO A 162 18.77 2.71 -5.63
CA PRO A 162 19.14 1.86 -6.76
C PRO A 162 18.16 2.02 -7.92
N ILE A 163 18.66 2.18 -9.14
CA ILE A 163 17.89 2.17 -10.38
C ILE A 163 18.39 1.01 -11.22
N VAL A 164 17.57 0.00 -11.38
CA VAL A 164 17.87 -1.18 -12.21
C VAL A 164 17.16 -1.03 -13.55
N LYS A 165 17.89 -1.24 -14.64
CA LYS A 165 17.40 -1.10 -16.02
C LYS A 165 17.13 -2.46 -16.63
N GLY A 166 15.99 -2.60 -17.31
CA GLY A 166 15.67 -3.86 -17.97
C GLY A 166 14.35 -3.83 -18.74
N SER A 167 13.93 -4.99 -19.18
CA SER A 167 12.65 -5.26 -19.81
C SER A 167 11.97 -6.43 -19.11
N ALA A 168 10.90 -6.14 -18.37
CA ALA A 168 10.13 -7.17 -17.71
C ALA A 168 9.52 -8.18 -18.72
N LEU A 169 9.08 -7.69 -19.88
CA LEU A 169 8.55 -8.53 -20.93
C LEU A 169 9.63 -9.49 -21.47
N ALA A 170 10.84 -9.00 -21.74
CA ALA A 170 11.96 -9.83 -22.16
C ALA A 170 12.27 -10.95 -21.14
N ALA A 171 12.20 -10.64 -19.85
CA ALA A 171 12.38 -11.63 -18.79
C ALA A 171 11.26 -12.69 -18.78
N VAL A 172 10.00 -12.28 -18.95
CA VAL A 172 8.85 -13.19 -19.06
C VAL A 172 8.97 -14.10 -20.27
N GLU A 173 9.46 -13.58 -21.41
CA GLU A 173 9.70 -14.34 -22.64
C GLU A 173 10.91 -15.27 -22.55
N GLY A 174 11.62 -15.27 -21.45
CA GLY A 174 12.74 -16.19 -21.18
C GLY A 174 14.09 -15.74 -21.73
N ARG A 175 14.25 -14.45 -22.06
CA ARG A 175 15.56 -13.91 -22.46
C ARG A 175 16.54 -13.98 -21.29
N ASP A 176 17.63 -14.67 -21.51
CA ASP A 176 18.72 -14.83 -20.55
C ASP A 176 19.88 -13.87 -20.88
N ASP A 177 19.58 -12.57 -20.77
CA ASP A 177 20.52 -11.48 -21.03
C ASP A 177 20.43 -10.38 -19.97
N GLU A 178 21.21 -9.30 -20.15
CA GLU A 178 21.29 -8.20 -19.19
C GLU A 178 19.98 -7.48 -18.93
N ILE A 179 19.15 -7.30 -19.97
CA ILE A 179 17.86 -6.60 -19.83
C ILE A 179 16.70 -7.54 -19.51
N GLY A 180 16.85 -8.83 -19.69
CA GLY A 180 15.89 -9.87 -19.34
C GLY A 180 16.11 -10.41 -17.94
N LYS A 181 16.37 -11.71 -17.82
CA LYS A 181 16.54 -12.44 -16.56
C LYS A 181 17.53 -11.78 -15.60
N ASN A 182 18.69 -11.33 -16.09
CA ASN A 182 19.73 -10.76 -15.24
C ASN A 182 19.27 -9.44 -14.60
N SER A 183 18.47 -8.64 -15.29
CA SER A 183 17.88 -7.42 -14.71
C SER A 183 16.96 -7.70 -13.53
N ILE A 184 16.20 -8.79 -13.59
CA ILE A 184 15.32 -9.22 -12.49
C ILE A 184 16.14 -9.70 -11.30
N LEU A 185 17.20 -10.47 -11.50
CA LEU A 185 18.11 -10.91 -10.44
C LEU A 185 18.81 -9.71 -9.79
N GLU A 186 19.25 -8.74 -10.58
CA GLU A 186 19.84 -7.49 -10.10
C GLU A 186 18.83 -6.66 -9.29
N LEU A 187 17.59 -6.56 -9.77
CA LEU A 187 16.51 -5.90 -9.04
C LEU A 187 16.31 -6.53 -7.66
N MET A 188 16.18 -7.85 -7.60
CA MET A 188 15.95 -8.54 -6.33
C MET A 188 17.15 -8.45 -5.39
N LYS A 189 18.36 -8.41 -5.91
CA LYS A 189 19.55 -8.12 -5.10
C LYS A 189 19.50 -6.69 -4.54
N ALA A 190 19.13 -5.72 -5.35
CA ALA A 190 18.97 -4.33 -4.88
C ALA A 190 17.87 -4.21 -3.81
N VAL A 191 16.75 -4.91 -3.97
CA VAL A 191 15.68 -4.98 -2.97
C VAL A 191 16.17 -5.60 -1.66
N ASP A 192 16.89 -6.72 -1.73
CA ASP A 192 17.46 -7.37 -0.54
C ASP A 192 18.43 -6.46 0.24
N GLU A 193 19.19 -5.62 -0.45
CA GLU A 193 20.22 -4.77 0.12
C GLU A 193 19.71 -3.40 0.57
N HIS A 194 18.79 -2.81 -0.19
CA HIS A 194 18.33 -1.42 0.03
C HIS A 194 17.09 -1.32 0.90
N ILE A 195 16.13 -2.24 0.76
CA ILE A 195 14.93 -2.22 1.60
C ILE A 195 15.30 -2.70 3.01
N PRO A 196 15.11 -1.88 4.06
CA PRO A 196 15.48 -2.26 5.41
C PRO A 196 14.63 -3.43 5.90
N GLN A 197 15.19 -4.28 6.77
CA GLN A 197 14.41 -5.30 7.45
C GLN A 197 13.46 -4.59 8.42
N PRO A 198 12.14 -4.74 8.24
CA PRO A 198 11.19 -4.00 9.06
C PRO A 198 11.21 -4.48 10.51
N ALA A 199 11.15 -3.52 11.44
CA ALA A 199 10.87 -3.81 12.84
C ALA A 199 9.41 -4.25 12.98
N ARG A 200 9.15 -5.32 13.73
CA ARG A 200 7.82 -5.85 13.96
C ARG A 200 7.39 -5.60 15.40
N GLU A 201 6.27 -4.90 15.57
CA GLU A 201 5.72 -4.55 16.88
C GLU A 201 4.87 -5.69 17.46
N VAL A 202 5.49 -6.84 17.67
CA VAL A 202 4.81 -8.06 18.16
C VAL A 202 4.36 -7.95 19.60
N ASP A 203 4.97 -7.10 20.41
CA ASP A 203 4.67 -6.92 21.84
C ASP A 203 3.46 -6.00 22.09
N LYS A 204 3.00 -5.29 21.07
CA LYS A 204 1.78 -4.47 21.14
C LYS A 204 0.52 -5.34 21.03
N PRO A 205 -0.67 -4.81 21.43
CA PRO A 205 -1.93 -5.50 21.19
C PRO A 205 -2.15 -5.78 19.72
N PHE A 206 -2.76 -6.94 19.41
CA PHE A 206 -3.12 -7.30 18.05
C PHE A 206 -4.01 -6.25 17.40
N LEU A 207 -3.65 -5.85 16.20
CA LEU A 207 -4.43 -4.94 15.34
C LEU A 207 -4.20 -5.32 13.88
N MET A 208 -5.29 -5.52 13.14
CA MET A 208 -5.26 -5.78 11.70
C MET A 208 -6.35 -4.97 11.00
N PRO A 209 -6.01 -3.99 10.15
CA PRO A 209 -6.97 -3.34 9.27
C PRO A 209 -7.57 -4.36 8.28
N VAL A 210 -8.89 -4.33 8.12
CA VAL A 210 -9.60 -5.18 7.18
C VAL A 210 -9.47 -4.61 5.77
N GLU A 211 -8.87 -5.38 4.88
CA GLU A 211 -8.69 -5.05 3.47
C GLU A 211 -9.82 -5.62 2.61
N ASP A 212 -10.11 -6.92 2.80
CA ASP A 212 -11.16 -7.60 2.05
C ASP A 212 -11.87 -8.66 2.92
N VAL A 213 -13.05 -9.06 2.51
CA VAL A 213 -13.89 -10.01 3.24
C VAL A 213 -14.48 -11.04 2.28
N PHE A 214 -14.28 -12.31 2.60
CA PHE A 214 -14.75 -13.44 1.82
C PHE A 214 -15.62 -14.37 2.65
N SER A 215 -16.59 -15.02 2.00
CA SER A 215 -17.30 -16.16 2.56
C SER A 215 -16.76 -17.44 1.95
N ILE A 216 -16.36 -18.37 2.80
CA ILE A 216 -15.90 -19.69 2.37
C ILE A 216 -16.96 -20.72 2.78
N SER A 217 -17.53 -21.42 1.80
CA SER A 217 -18.53 -22.45 2.05
C SER A 217 -18.02 -23.50 3.04
N GLY A 218 -18.77 -23.74 4.11
CA GLY A 218 -18.44 -24.70 5.16
C GLY A 218 -17.37 -24.21 6.16
N ARG A 219 -16.78 -23.02 5.99
CA ARG A 219 -15.73 -22.50 6.89
C ARG A 219 -16.08 -21.16 7.53
N GLY A 220 -17.00 -20.38 6.94
CA GLY A 220 -17.45 -19.10 7.46
C GLY A 220 -16.83 -17.89 6.78
N THR A 221 -16.81 -16.77 7.49
CA THR A 221 -16.30 -15.48 6.98
C THR A 221 -14.82 -15.33 7.28
N VAL A 222 -14.07 -14.89 6.27
CA VAL A 222 -12.64 -14.60 6.35
C VAL A 222 -12.42 -13.13 6.09
N ALA A 223 -11.73 -12.45 7.02
CA ALA A 223 -11.23 -11.10 6.83
C ALA A 223 -9.74 -11.15 6.52
N THR A 224 -9.32 -10.48 5.45
CA THR A 224 -7.93 -10.40 5.05
C THR A 224 -7.33 -9.04 5.37
N GLY A 225 -6.05 -8.98 5.61
CA GLY A 225 -5.29 -7.77 5.83
C GLY A 225 -3.86 -8.05 6.26
N ARG A 226 -3.10 -6.97 6.44
CA ARG A 226 -1.79 -7.02 7.06
C ARG A 226 -1.94 -6.80 8.56
N VAL A 227 -1.33 -7.65 9.36
CA VAL A 227 -1.24 -7.43 10.81
C VAL A 227 -0.35 -6.21 11.07
N GLU A 228 -0.93 -5.15 11.61
CA GLU A 228 -0.23 -3.88 11.91
C GLU A 228 0.63 -4.04 13.17
N SER A 229 0.09 -4.67 14.21
CA SER A 229 0.77 -4.90 15.48
C SER A 229 0.29 -6.18 16.16
N GLY A 230 1.10 -6.68 17.09
CA GLY A 230 0.78 -7.80 17.95
C GLY A 230 0.81 -9.16 17.27
N VAL A 231 0.21 -10.12 17.94
CA VAL A 231 0.10 -11.53 17.51
C VAL A 231 -1.33 -12.01 17.72
N ILE A 232 -1.87 -12.73 16.76
CA ILE A 232 -3.15 -13.42 16.85
C ILE A 232 -2.93 -14.94 16.79
N LYS A 233 -3.60 -15.68 17.66
CA LYS A 233 -3.58 -17.16 17.68
C LYS A 233 -4.99 -17.69 17.43
N THR A 234 -5.05 -18.86 16.83
CA THR A 234 -6.32 -19.59 16.74
C THR A 234 -6.90 -19.84 18.14
N GLY A 235 -8.18 -19.52 18.31
CA GLY A 235 -8.91 -19.63 19.59
C GLY A 235 -9.01 -18.33 20.38
N GLU A 236 -8.27 -17.28 20.01
CA GLU A 236 -8.34 -15.99 20.70
C GLU A 236 -9.56 -15.17 20.29
N GLU A 237 -10.10 -14.41 21.25
CA GLU A 237 -11.16 -13.43 21.00
C GLU A 237 -10.60 -12.21 20.27
N VAL A 238 -11.43 -11.65 19.39
CA VAL A 238 -11.17 -10.40 18.68
C VAL A 238 -12.41 -9.52 18.72
N GLU A 239 -12.20 -8.22 18.58
CA GLU A 239 -13.25 -7.24 18.29
C GLU A 239 -13.13 -6.72 16.87
N ILE A 240 -14.30 -6.45 16.26
CA ILE A 240 -14.44 -5.79 14.98
C ILE A 240 -14.86 -4.36 15.26
N VAL A 241 -14.00 -3.39 14.99
CA VAL A 241 -14.16 -1.99 15.43
C VAL A 241 -14.17 -1.04 14.24
N GLY A 242 -15.02 -0.04 14.31
CA GLY A 242 -15.17 1.03 13.32
C GLY A 242 -16.39 0.85 12.42
N ILE A 243 -16.84 1.91 11.81
CA ILE A 243 -17.93 2.03 10.83
C ILE A 243 -19.29 1.60 11.41
N LYS A 244 -19.39 0.35 11.86
CA LYS A 244 -20.57 -0.28 12.46
C LYS A 244 -20.41 -0.41 13.98
N GLU A 245 -21.45 -0.87 14.63
CA GLU A 245 -21.39 -1.27 16.04
C GLU A 245 -20.30 -2.34 16.25
N THR A 246 -19.52 -2.17 17.31
CA THR A 246 -18.45 -3.09 17.67
C THR A 246 -19.00 -4.47 17.96
N LYS A 247 -18.47 -5.49 17.28
CA LYS A 247 -18.82 -6.90 17.46
C LYS A 247 -17.63 -7.68 18.00
N LYS A 248 -17.93 -8.71 18.78
CA LYS A 248 -16.95 -9.69 19.26
C LYS A 248 -17.02 -10.95 18.40
N SER A 249 -15.87 -11.57 18.20
CA SER A 249 -15.75 -12.85 17.53
C SER A 249 -14.57 -13.63 18.07
N VAL A 250 -14.36 -14.84 17.58
CA VAL A 250 -13.22 -15.68 17.89
C VAL A 250 -12.50 -16.03 16.59
N CYS A 251 -11.19 -15.88 16.59
CA CYS A 251 -10.34 -16.35 15.50
C CYS A 251 -10.34 -17.89 15.50
N THR A 252 -10.94 -18.49 14.47
CA THR A 252 -10.99 -19.96 14.33
C THR A 252 -9.91 -20.52 13.42
N GLY A 253 -9.16 -19.67 12.75
CA GLY A 253 -8.05 -20.03 11.89
C GLY A 253 -7.30 -18.83 11.36
N VAL A 254 -6.02 -19.04 11.07
CA VAL A 254 -5.15 -18.05 10.42
C VAL A 254 -4.60 -18.67 9.14
N GLU A 255 -4.73 -18.01 8.02
CA GLU A 255 -4.23 -18.48 6.73
C GLU A 255 -3.31 -17.45 6.09
N MET A 256 -2.25 -17.93 5.46
CA MET A 256 -1.38 -17.11 4.62
C MET A 256 -1.03 -17.88 3.35
N PHE A 257 -1.34 -17.32 2.17
CA PHE A 257 -1.12 -17.96 0.87
C PHE A 257 -1.62 -19.42 0.83
N ARG A 258 -2.86 -19.63 1.28
CA ARG A 258 -3.54 -20.96 1.37
C ARG A 258 -2.87 -21.96 2.32
N LYS A 259 -1.94 -21.50 3.16
CA LYS A 259 -1.32 -22.32 4.21
C LYS A 259 -1.95 -21.95 5.55
N LEU A 260 -2.36 -22.97 6.32
CA LEU A 260 -2.81 -22.78 7.69
C LEU A 260 -1.62 -22.46 8.59
N LEU A 261 -1.79 -21.48 9.46
CA LEU A 261 -0.82 -21.07 10.46
C LEU A 261 -1.43 -21.20 11.86
N ASP A 262 -0.60 -21.45 12.85
CA ASP A 262 -1.02 -21.42 14.26
C ASP A 262 -1.19 -19.99 14.77
N THR A 263 -0.39 -19.07 14.22
CA THR A 263 -0.36 -17.66 14.60
C THR A 263 -0.15 -16.77 13.40
N GLY A 264 -0.72 -15.53 13.49
CA GLY A 264 -0.34 -14.40 12.63
C GLY A 264 0.30 -13.31 13.48
N GLU A 265 1.38 -12.73 13.01
CA GLU A 265 2.12 -11.69 13.74
C GLU A 265 2.31 -10.43 12.91
N ALA A 266 2.65 -9.34 13.61
CA ALA A 266 2.90 -8.05 12.98
C ALA A 266 3.75 -8.18 11.70
N GLY A 267 3.26 -7.61 10.61
CA GLY A 267 3.86 -7.69 9.29
C GLY A 267 3.33 -8.80 8.38
N ASP A 268 2.57 -9.76 8.91
CA ASP A 268 1.99 -10.83 8.11
C ASP A 268 0.77 -10.37 7.33
N ASN A 269 0.66 -10.77 6.07
CA ASN A 269 -0.58 -10.68 5.31
C ASN A 269 -1.34 -11.99 5.52
N VAL A 270 -2.46 -11.92 6.21
CA VAL A 270 -3.22 -13.11 6.63
C VAL A 270 -4.70 -12.97 6.36
N GLY A 271 -5.37 -14.12 6.24
CA GLY A 271 -6.80 -14.26 6.36
C GLY A 271 -7.15 -14.80 7.74
N ILE A 272 -8.04 -14.12 8.45
CA ILE A 272 -8.54 -14.53 9.75
C ILE A 272 -9.96 -15.08 9.60
N LEU A 273 -10.15 -16.34 9.95
CA LEU A 273 -11.47 -16.95 10.01
C LEU A 273 -12.17 -16.52 11.29
N LEU A 274 -13.42 -16.05 11.17
CA LEU A 274 -14.20 -15.48 12.26
C LEU A 274 -15.42 -16.34 12.57
N ARG A 275 -15.64 -16.65 13.83
CA ARG A 275 -16.80 -17.42 14.29
C ARG A 275 -18.03 -16.54 14.40
N GLY A 276 -19.15 -16.99 13.81
CA GLY A 276 -20.45 -16.35 13.98
C GLY A 276 -20.58 -14.97 13.34
N ILE A 277 -19.73 -14.67 12.37
CA ILE A 277 -19.75 -13.41 11.61
C ILE A 277 -20.17 -13.72 10.18
N GLU A 278 -21.25 -13.06 9.76
CA GLU A 278 -21.67 -13.09 8.37
C GLU A 278 -20.89 -12.09 7.51
N ARG A 279 -20.90 -12.29 6.20
CA ARG A 279 -20.18 -11.43 5.26
C ARG A 279 -20.55 -9.95 5.41
N ASP A 280 -21.81 -9.64 5.70
CA ASP A 280 -22.32 -8.27 5.83
C ASP A 280 -22.11 -7.65 7.22
N ASP A 281 -21.65 -8.44 8.19
CA ASP A 281 -21.32 -7.93 9.54
C ASP A 281 -19.99 -7.18 9.59
N ILE A 282 -19.11 -7.44 8.64
CA ILE A 282 -17.76 -6.90 8.57
C ILE A 282 -17.49 -6.34 7.19
N GLU A 283 -16.75 -5.23 7.15
CA GLU A 283 -16.39 -4.59 5.88
C GLU A 283 -15.00 -3.96 5.93
N ARG A 284 -14.48 -3.68 4.74
CA ARG A 284 -13.23 -2.93 4.56
C ARG A 284 -13.29 -1.59 5.31
N GLY A 285 -12.21 -1.26 5.99
CA GLY A 285 -12.10 -0.03 6.79
C GLY A 285 -12.33 -0.23 8.28
N GLN A 286 -12.95 -1.34 8.67
CA GLN A 286 -12.93 -1.79 10.06
C GLN A 286 -11.57 -2.38 10.41
N VAL A 287 -11.31 -2.58 11.70
CA VAL A 287 -10.14 -3.29 12.18
C VAL A 287 -10.55 -4.50 13.01
N LEU A 288 -9.74 -5.56 12.96
CA LEU A 288 -9.74 -6.62 13.95
C LEU A 288 -8.69 -6.27 15.01
N CYS A 289 -9.05 -6.39 16.26
CA CYS A 289 -8.13 -6.04 17.36
C CYS A 289 -8.33 -6.93 18.58
N LYS A 290 -7.33 -6.90 19.47
CA LYS A 290 -7.49 -7.45 20.81
C LYS A 290 -8.66 -6.70 21.51
N PRO A 291 -9.57 -7.43 22.18
CA PRO A 291 -10.70 -6.79 22.86
C PRO A 291 -10.28 -5.63 23.77
N GLY A 292 -10.93 -4.46 23.58
CA GLY A 292 -10.69 -3.26 24.36
C GLY A 292 -9.42 -2.46 24.02
N SER A 293 -8.65 -2.87 23.01
CA SER A 293 -7.38 -2.23 22.68
C SER A 293 -7.49 -0.97 21.82
N ILE A 294 -8.56 -0.82 21.08
CA ILE A 294 -8.87 0.38 20.27
C ILE A 294 -10.38 0.59 20.24
N THR A 295 -10.79 1.86 20.15
CA THR A 295 -12.19 2.27 20.13
C THR A 295 -12.51 3.10 18.89
N PRO A 296 -13.80 3.14 18.43
CA PRO A 296 -14.20 3.98 17.32
C PRO A 296 -14.39 5.42 17.76
N HIS A 297 -14.06 6.37 16.90
CA HIS A 297 -14.16 7.81 17.16
C HIS A 297 -14.64 8.57 15.94
N THR A 298 -15.31 9.70 16.20
CA THR A 298 -15.85 10.59 15.14
C THR A 298 -15.21 11.97 15.15
N LYS A 299 -14.62 12.42 16.27
CA LYS A 299 -14.10 13.78 16.40
C LYS A 299 -12.68 13.79 16.95
N PHE A 300 -11.80 14.50 16.27
CA PHE A 300 -10.39 14.59 16.64
C PHE A 300 -9.75 15.90 16.22
N GLU A 301 -8.67 16.26 16.90
CA GLU A 301 -7.75 17.31 16.49
C GLU A 301 -6.66 16.70 15.58
N ALA A 302 -6.30 17.44 14.54
CA ALA A 302 -5.34 17.03 13.55
C ALA A 302 -4.30 18.11 13.28
N GLN A 303 -3.12 17.66 12.85
CA GLN A 303 -2.14 18.51 12.19
C GLN A 303 -1.89 17.94 10.80
N ALA A 304 -2.00 18.78 9.77
CA ALA A 304 -1.89 18.33 8.38
C ALA A 304 -1.16 19.34 7.51
N TYR A 305 -0.38 18.82 6.59
CA TYR A 305 0.19 19.58 5.48
C TYR A 305 -0.75 19.58 4.29
N VAL A 306 -1.02 20.77 3.76
CA VAL A 306 -1.89 20.95 2.58
C VAL A 306 -1.02 21.10 1.34
N LEU A 307 -1.18 20.19 0.38
CA LEU A 307 -0.38 20.15 -0.84
C LEU A 307 -0.59 21.38 -1.71
N LYS A 308 0.49 21.89 -2.28
CA LYS A 308 0.48 22.95 -3.28
C LYS A 308 -0.03 22.45 -4.63
N LYS A 309 -0.35 23.39 -5.52
CA LYS A 309 -0.78 23.09 -6.88
C LYS A 309 0.26 22.27 -7.67
N ASP A 310 1.52 22.62 -7.57
CA ASP A 310 2.65 21.94 -8.22
C ASP A 310 2.94 20.55 -7.63
N GLU A 311 2.46 20.28 -6.42
CA GLU A 311 2.47 18.97 -5.78
C GLU A 311 1.21 18.13 -6.11
N GLY A 312 0.35 18.60 -7.00
CA GLY A 312 -0.93 17.96 -7.36
C GLY A 312 -2.10 18.30 -6.43
N GLY A 313 -1.89 19.22 -5.50
CA GLY A 313 -2.87 19.64 -4.51
C GLY A 313 -3.84 20.73 -4.98
N ARG A 314 -4.39 21.44 -4.00
CA ARG A 314 -5.31 22.56 -4.23
C ARG A 314 -4.55 23.81 -4.73
N HIS A 315 -5.25 24.67 -5.48
CA HIS A 315 -4.79 26.01 -5.86
C HIS A 315 -5.58 27.12 -5.17
N THR A 316 -6.58 26.77 -4.38
CA THR A 316 -7.40 27.68 -3.60
C THR A 316 -7.37 27.32 -2.10
N PRO A 317 -7.53 28.30 -1.20
CA PRO A 317 -7.64 28.00 0.22
C PRO A 317 -8.92 27.23 0.55
N PHE A 318 -8.97 26.62 1.73
CA PHE A 318 -10.22 26.12 2.30
C PHE A 318 -10.54 26.81 3.64
N PHE A 319 -11.80 26.75 4.00
CA PHE A 319 -12.38 27.43 5.16
C PHE A 319 -13.03 26.43 6.10
N THR A 320 -13.46 26.90 7.27
CA THR A 320 -14.34 26.13 8.17
C THR A 320 -15.56 25.59 7.40
N LYS A 321 -15.98 24.37 7.71
CA LYS A 321 -16.98 23.56 7.00
C LYS A 321 -16.53 22.93 5.68
N TYR A 322 -15.24 22.97 5.37
CA TYR A 322 -14.68 22.16 4.30
C TYR A 322 -14.92 20.68 4.57
N ARG A 323 -15.39 19.94 3.57
CA ARG A 323 -15.83 18.54 3.71
C ARG A 323 -15.17 17.60 2.72
N PRO A 324 -13.86 17.34 2.88
CA PRO A 324 -13.15 16.37 2.04
C PRO A 324 -13.35 14.94 2.53
N GLN A 325 -12.71 13.99 1.84
CA GLN A 325 -12.55 12.62 2.29
C GLN A 325 -11.26 12.48 3.11
N PHE A 326 -11.36 11.84 4.27
CA PHE A 326 -10.23 11.46 5.12
C PHE A 326 -9.96 9.98 4.94
N TYR A 327 -8.78 9.63 4.47
CA TYR A 327 -8.39 8.26 4.21
C TYR A 327 -7.60 7.71 5.40
N PHE A 328 -8.19 6.73 6.10
CA PHE A 328 -7.59 6.04 7.23
C PHE A 328 -7.34 4.58 6.89
N ARG A 329 -6.12 4.09 7.02
CA ARG A 329 -5.74 2.69 6.76
C ARG A 329 -6.27 2.16 5.42
N THR A 330 -7.46 1.58 5.40
CA THR A 330 -8.03 0.90 4.22
C THR A 330 -9.33 1.53 3.70
N THR A 331 -9.78 2.64 4.26
CA THR A 331 -11.03 3.30 3.85
C THR A 331 -10.99 4.82 3.94
N ASP A 332 -11.90 5.45 3.24
CA ASP A 332 -12.14 6.89 3.33
C ASP A 332 -13.49 7.20 3.97
N VAL A 333 -13.53 8.30 4.71
CA VAL A 333 -14.74 8.81 5.37
C VAL A 333 -14.82 10.31 5.16
N THR A 334 -16.01 10.81 4.83
CA THR A 334 -16.26 12.25 4.77
C THR A 334 -16.13 12.86 6.18
N GLY A 335 -15.36 13.94 6.27
CA GLY A 335 -15.22 14.70 7.50
C GLY A 335 -15.38 16.19 7.28
N GLU A 336 -15.92 16.88 8.25
CA GLU A 336 -16.04 18.33 8.26
C GLU A 336 -14.91 18.96 9.06
N VAL A 337 -14.22 19.93 8.46
CA VAL A 337 -13.11 20.64 9.08
C VAL A 337 -13.63 21.87 9.82
N GLU A 338 -13.18 22.04 11.06
CA GLU A 338 -13.37 23.23 11.86
C GLU A 338 -12.01 23.86 12.16
N LEU A 339 -11.80 25.07 11.66
CA LEU A 339 -10.56 25.81 11.91
C LEU A 339 -10.56 26.42 13.31
N PRO A 340 -9.39 26.53 13.96
CA PRO A 340 -9.31 27.15 15.29
C PRO A 340 -9.68 28.63 15.25
N ALA A 341 -10.10 29.17 16.39
CA ALA A 341 -10.41 30.58 16.54
C ALA A 341 -9.23 31.45 16.09
N GLY A 342 -9.50 32.47 15.29
CA GLY A 342 -8.48 33.35 14.72
C GLY A 342 -7.85 32.87 13.43
N THR A 343 -8.17 31.67 12.95
CA THR A 343 -7.75 31.15 11.64
C THR A 343 -8.95 31.21 10.68
N GLU A 344 -8.88 32.07 9.69
CA GLU A 344 -9.98 32.23 8.74
C GLU A 344 -9.91 31.22 7.59
N MET A 345 -8.70 30.87 7.14
CA MET A 345 -8.46 29.98 6.02
C MET A 345 -7.16 29.22 6.16
N VAL A 346 -7.03 28.13 5.42
CA VAL A 346 -5.79 27.36 5.23
C VAL A 346 -5.41 27.43 3.74
N MET A 347 -4.19 27.89 3.47
CA MET A 347 -3.64 27.99 2.14
C MET A 347 -2.93 26.71 1.71
N PRO A 348 -2.90 26.40 0.39
CA PRO A 348 -2.01 25.36 -0.13
C PRO A 348 -0.56 25.66 0.27
N GLY A 349 0.11 24.64 0.83
CA GLY A 349 1.47 24.75 1.38
C GLY A 349 1.55 25.00 2.88
N ASP A 350 0.43 25.25 3.54
CA ASP A 350 0.38 25.41 4.99
C ASP A 350 0.48 24.07 5.72
N ASP A 351 1.13 24.12 6.88
CA ASP A 351 1.04 23.11 7.93
C ASP A 351 0.02 23.63 8.97
N ALA A 352 -1.16 23.03 8.97
CA ALA A 352 -2.31 23.56 9.71
C ALA A 352 -2.78 22.60 10.80
N LYS A 353 -3.28 23.19 11.89
CA LYS A 353 -4.00 22.49 12.95
C LYS A 353 -5.48 22.79 12.84
N PHE A 354 -6.30 21.76 12.93
CA PHE A 354 -7.76 21.89 12.88
C PHE A 354 -8.46 20.71 13.54
N THR A 355 -9.75 20.86 13.78
CA THR A 355 -10.62 19.80 14.28
C THR A 355 -11.38 19.18 13.11
N VAL A 356 -11.57 17.86 13.15
CA VAL A 356 -12.33 17.10 12.15
C VAL A 356 -13.47 16.37 12.84
N LYS A 357 -14.65 16.43 12.24
CA LYS A 357 -15.81 15.62 12.60
C LYS A 357 -16.17 14.70 11.45
N LEU A 358 -15.99 13.40 11.64
CA LEU A 358 -16.32 12.36 10.67
C LEU A 358 -17.82 12.06 10.68
N ILE A 359 -18.38 11.71 9.52
CA ILE A 359 -19.77 11.26 9.41
C ILE A 359 -19.96 9.81 9.88
N THR A 360 -18.87 9.04 9.96
CA THR A 360 -18.87 7.63 10.35
C THR A 360 -17.72 7.39 11.33
N PRO A 361 -17.91 6.62 12.41
CA PRO A 361 -16.85 6.34 13.36
C PRO A 361 -15.76 5.45 12.74
N ILE A 362 -14.51 5.73 13.08
CA ILE A 362 -13.32 4.98 12.65
C ILE A 362 -12.54 4.52 13.87
N ALA A 363 -12.04 3.30 13.84
CA ALA A 363 -11.10 2.80 14.83
C ALA A 363 -9.85 3.68 14.83
N MET A 364 -9.59 4.38 15.93
CA MET A 364 -8.64 5.47 15.96
C MET A 364 -7.85 5.49 17.25
N ALA A 365 -6.58 5.86 17.12
CA ALA A 365 -5.70 6.20 18.22
C ALA A 365 -4.94 7.48 17.87
N GLU A 366 -4.39 8.16 18.87
CA GLU A 366 -3.47 9.28 18.63
C GLU A 366 -2.27 8.82 17.81
N LYS A 367 -1.73 9.71 16.99
CA LYS A 367 -0.65 9.48 16.01
C LYS A 367 -1.05 8.66 14.78
N LEU A 368 -2.33 8.36 14.60
CA LEU A 368 -2.81 7.73 13.36
C LEU A 368 -2.65 8.72 12.20
N ASN A 369 -1.98 8.27 11.14
CA ASN A 369 -1.83 9.03 9.90
C ASN A 369 -3.07 8.93 9.03
N PHE A 370 -3.34 9.99 8.27
CA PHE A 370 -4.40 10.02 7.27
C PHE A 370 -4.00 10.86 6.05
N ALA A 371 -4.65 10.60 4.94
CA ALA A 371 -4.61 11.45 3.76
C ALA A 371 -5.93 12.22 3.61
N ILE A 372 -5.85 13.43 3.05
CA ILE A 372 -7.01 14.24 2.69
C ILE A 372 -7.19 14.15 1.18
N ARG A 373 -8.38 13.77 0.74
CA ARG A 373 -8.70 13.59 -0.68
C ARG A 373 -9.92 14.41 -1.09
N GLU A 374 -9.84 15.00 -2.27
CA GLU A 374 -10.90 15.79 -2.87
C GLU A 374 -10.92 15.56 -4.39
N GLY A 375 -12.10 15.27 -4.95
CA GLY A 375 -12.24 15.11 -6.39
C GLY A 375 -11.32 14.05 -7.00
N GLY A 376 -11.09 12.94 -6.28
CA GLY A 376 -10.27 11.82 -6.74
C GLY A 376 -8.76 12.02 -6.61
N ARG A 377 -8.28 13.11 -6.00
CA ARG A 377 -6.85 13.40 -5.79
C ARG A 377 -6.52 13.66 -4.33
N THR A 378 -5.27 13.41 -3.95
CA THR A 378 -4.75 13.76 -2.63
C THR A 378 -4.44 15.25 -2.57
N VAL A 379 -4.98 15.94 -1.57
CA VAL A 379 -4.79 17.37 -1.34
C VAL A 379 -4.08 17.68 -0.03
N GLY A 380 -3.83 16.69 0.79
CA GLY A 380 -3.10 16.85 2.04
C GLY A 380 -2.83 15.54 2.75
N ALA A 381 -2.02 15.61 3.78
CA ALA A 381 -1.72 14.52 4.68
C ALA A 381 -1.52 15.02 6.10
N GLY A 382 -1.94 14.23 7.06
CA GLY A 382 -1.85 14.63 8.45
C GLY A 382 -1.82 13.48 9.43
N VAL A 383 -1.84 13.87 10.68
CA VAL A 383 -1.82 12.96 11.82
C VAL A 383 -2.86 13.37 12.86
N VAL A 384 -3.49 12.39 13.47
CA VAL A 384 -4.37 12.60 14.63
C VAL A 384 -3.52 13.00 15.83
N THR A 385 -3.73 14.19 16.37
CA THR A 385 -2.98 14.70 17.52
C THR A 385 -3.70 14.47 18.85
N LYS A 386 -5.03 14.50 18.82
CA LYS A 386 -5.87 14.28 20.01
C LYS A 386 -7.24 13.77 19.61
N ILE A 387 -7.77 12.82 20.34
CA ILE A 387 -9.14 12.33 20.20
C ILE A 387 -10.05 13.14 21.10
N ILE A 388 -11.22 13.56 20.59
CA ILE A 388 -12.21 14.36 21.32
C ILE A 388 -13.46 13.53 21.61
N GLU A 389 -14.00 12.80 20.58
CA GLU A 389 -15.25 12.07 20.71
C GLU A 389 -15.22 10.76 19.93
#